data_364ce6b4b87cc920e3f41b6b39dd60b7
#
_entry.id   364ce6b4b87cc920e3f41b6b39dd60b7
#
_cell.length_a   1.000
_cell.length_b   1.000
_cell.length_c   1.000
_cell.angle_alpha   90.00
_cell.angle_beta   90.00
_cell.angle_gamma   90.00
#
_symmetry.space_group_name_H-M   'P 1'
#
loop_
_entity.id
_entity.type
_entity.pdbx_description
1 polymer ?
#
loop_
_entity_poly.entity_id
_entity_poly.type
_entity_poly.pdbx_seq_one_letter_code
_entity_poly.pdbx_strand_id
1 'polypeptide(L)'
;MKRKTVLLVILGLILAVLLMPMPAMAQYKMTTTVPLGIALPDKVETRLGTLKFFDGFPDNATLEKLYDNLDFQRAVQAYLLGLAPVSQVANRKGIREVGPDNTTVPIFETMMNARSIFLTPNNNTPYTWFWLDLRKGPLVVEVPPKVLGLLDDMWYHFVTDIGMVGPDKGEGGKYLLLPPGYKGEVPKGYFVVQSATYSNWIAWRTFLENGDPKPGVDRVKKFTKIYPLSQAANPPKLNFVNVSGRDFNTVGPADYPFWEYLNQVVQEEPTESVDPVTLGLWASIGIQKGKPFNPDAPMKKILTEAALVGDATARAIMYRWRTPDGYYYPDTKSAWRLGFVGGYKFEENGARVLDAYSGFFFYATGVTP
;
A
#
# COMPACT_ATOMS: atom_id res chain seq x y z
N MET A 1 50.39 -51.90 43.66
CA MET A 1 50.47 -50.59 44.38
C MET A 1 50.24 -49.36 43.47
N LYS A 2 50.63 -49.35 42.22
CA LYS A 2 50.57 -48.13 41.35
C LYS A 2 49.14 -47.61 40.99
N ARG A 3 48.09 -48.45 40.90
CA ARG A 3 46.72 -48.00 40.57
C ARG A 3 45.99 -47.29 41.70
N LYS A 4 46.23 -47.64 42.98
CA LYS A 4 45.59 -46.97 44.13
C LYS A 4 46.14 -45.56 44.37
N THR A 5 47.44 -45.38 44.09
CA THR A 5 48.11 -44.08 44.22
C THR A 5 47.61 -43.06 43.17
N VAL A 6 47.40 -43.52 41.91
CA VAL A 6 46.87 -42.68 40.84
C VAL A 6 45.42 -42.24 41.12
N LEU A 7 44.59 -43.14 41.66
CA LEU A 7 43.20 -42.84 42.03
C LEU A 7 43.10 -41.81 43.16
N LEU A 8 43.97 -41.88 44.15
CA LEU A 8 44.05 -40.92 45.25
C LEU A 8 44.54 -39.55 44.80
N VAL A 9 45.44 -39.46 43.83
CA VAL A 9 45.91 -38.19 43.28
C VAL A 9 44.83 -37.52 42.43
N ILE A 10 44.07 -38.30 41.63
CA ILE A 10 42.97 -37.79 40.85
C ILE A 10 41.81 -37.30 41.74
N LEU A 11 41.49 -38.03 42.79
CA LEU A 11 40.49 -37.66 43.78
C LEU A 11 40.87 -36.36 44.54
N GLY A 12 42.16 -36.23 44.87
CA GLY A 12 42.72 -35.02 45.50
C GLY A 12 42.68 -33.80 44.58
N LEU A 13 42.95 -33.96 43.29
CA LEU A 13 42.86 -32.91 42.29
C LEU A 13 41.40 -32.46 42.06
N ILE A 14 40.46 -33.39 42.02
CA ILE A 14 39.04 -33.08 41.89
C ILE A 14 38.52 -32.33 43.10
N LEU A 15 38.94 -32.74 44.29
CA LEU A 15 38.56 -32.07 45.55
C LEU A 15 39.19 -30.68 45.66
N ALA A 16 40.41 -30.47 45.17
CA ALA A 16 41.06 -29.17 45.14
C ALA A 16 40.38 -28.19 44.16
N VAL A 17 39.84 -28.67 43.02
CA VAL A 17 39.05 -27.86 42.06
C VAL A 17 37.69 -27.49 42.65
N LEU A 18 37.07 -28.39 43.43
CA LEU A 18 35.78 -28.14 44.09
C LEU A 18 35.91 -27.20 45.32
N LEU A 19 37.11 -27.03 45.85
CA LEU A 19 37.39 -26.12 46.97
C LEU A 19 38.00 -24.78 46.54
N MET A 20 38.15 -24.54 45.21
CA MET A 20 38.48 -23.19 44.73
C MET A 20 37.33 -22.23 45.12
N PRO A 21 37.62 -21.15 45.87
CA PRO A 21 36.58 -20.15 46.07
C PRO A 21 36.14 -19.65 44.73
N MET A 22 34.84 -19.81 44.40
CA MET A 22 34.24 -19.13 43.25
C MET A 22 34.67 -17.67 43.36
N PRO A 23 35.18 -17.06 42.28
CA PRO A 23 35.45 -15.63 42.30
C PRO A 23 34.14 -14.96 42.77
N ALA A 24 34.17 -14.32 43.92
CA ALA A 24 33.06 -13.48 44.33
C ALA A 24 32.84 -12.49 43.20
N MET A 25 31.73 -12.62 42.49
CA MET A 25 31.33 -11.59 41.52
C MET A 25 31.34 -10.30 42.32
N ALA A 26 32.33 -9.46 42.07
CA ALA A 26 32.41 -8.14 42.66
C ALA A 26 31.14 -7.40 42.27
N GLN A 27 30.23 -7.29 43.21
CA GLN A 27 29.03 -6.51 43.00
C GLN A 27 29.49 -5.06 42.98
N TYR A 28 29.73 -4.53 41.77
CA TYR A 28 30.09 -3.12 41.60
C TYR A 28 28.92 -2.29 42.13
N LYS A 29 29.07 -1.74 43.30
CA LYS A 29 28.10 -0.77 43.82
C LYS A 29 28.30 0.52 43.05
N MET A 30 27.32 0.88 42.25
CA MET A 30 27.32 2.17 41.56
C MET A 30 27.33 3.27 42.61
N THR A 31 28.41 4.02 42.69
CA THR A 31 28.58 5.12 43.65
C THR A 31 28.23 6.48 43.05
N THR A 32 28.06 6.55 41.72
CA THR A 32 27.66 7.76 41.00
C THR A 32 26.15 7.93 41.04
N THR A 33 25.67 9.09 41.49
CA THR A 33 24.25 9.41 41.45
C THR A 33 23.81 9.56 40.00
N VAL A 34 22.92 8.66 39.54
CA VAL A 34 22.33 8.74 38.22
C VAL A 34 21.10 9.65 38.27
N PRO A 35 21.02 10.73 37.46
CA PRO A 35 19.83 11.57 37.38
C PRO A 35 18.60 10.74 37.00
N LEU A 36 17.44 10.99 37.64
CA LEU A 36 16.19 10.25 37.43
C LEU A 36 15.77 10.20 35.96
N GLY A 37 16.06 11.23 35.17
CA GLY A 37 15.72 11.29 33.74
C GLY A 37 16.49 10.33 32.82
N ILE A 38 17.62 9.75 33.34
CA ILE A 38 18.43 8.77 32.58
C ILE A 38 18.56 7.44 33.31
N ALA A 39 17.99 7.32 34.50
CA ALA A 39 17.93 6.07 35.24
C ALA A 39 16.79 5.21 34.69
N LEU A 40 17.09 3.97 34.31
CA LEU A 40 16.06 3.00 34.00
C LEU A 40 15.71 2.24 35.30
N PRO A 41 14.50 2.39 35.85
CA PRO A 41 14.09 1.68 37.04
C PRO A 41 13.90 0.18 36.76
N ASP A 42 14.08 -0.68 37.77
CA ASP A 42 13.88 -2.13 37.68
C ASP A 42 12.43 -2.52 37.31
N LYS A 43 11.48 -1.62 37.56
CA LYS A 43 10.05 -1.80 37.24
C LYS A 43 9.47 -0.53 36.65
N VAL A 44 8.74 -0.67 35.58
CA VAL A 44 8.03 0.42 34.90
C VAL A 44 6.57 0.02 34.70
N GLU A 45 5.66 0.78 35.29
CA GLU A 45 4.22 0.59 35.06
C GLU A 45 3.79 1.30 33.81
N THR A 46 3.15 0.56 32.92
CA THR A 46 2.70 1.05 31.57
C THR A 46 1.30 0.56 31.26
N ARG A 47 0.73 1.03 30.14
CA ARG A 47 -0.51 0.47 29.61
C ARG A 47 -0.42 -1.01 29.22
N LEU A 48 0.81 -1.54 29.06
CA LEU A 48 1.07 -2.97 28.83
C LEU A 48 1.21 -3.76 30.16
N GLY A 49 0.96 -3.11 31.30
CA GLY A 49 1.22 -3.61 32.63
C GLY A 49 2.66 -3.36 33.05
N THR A 50 3.10 -4.09 34.08
CA THR A 50 4.45 -3.97 34.65
C THR A 50 5.48 -4.55 33.69
N LEU A 51 6.49 -3.73 33.36
CA LEU A 51 7.71 -4.13 32.68
C LEU A 51 8.83 -4.26 33.73
N LYS A 52 9.63 -5.33 33.65
CA LYS A 52 10.69 -5.62 34.58
C LYS A 52 12.04 -5.65 33.90
N PHE A 53 13.02 -5.05 34.58
CA PHE A 53 14.40 -4.95 34.12
C PHE A 53 15.36 -5.33 35.21
N PHE A 54 16.55 -5.81 34.85
CA PHE A 54 17.67 -6.02 35.72
C PHE A 54 18.89 -5.33 35.10
N ASP A 55 19.47 -4.35 35.75
CA ASP A 55 20.56 -3.51 35.23
C ASP A 55 20.28 -2.99 33.79
N GLY A 56 19.01 -2.61 33.50
CA GLY A 56 18.59 -2.12 32.21
C GLY A 56 18.22 -3.21 31.19
N PHE A 57 18.41 -4.49 31.50
CA PHE A 57 18.01 -5.60 30.62
C PHE A 57 16.60 -6.09 30.95
N PRO A 58 15.69 -6.19 29.96
CA PRO A 58 14.36 -6.72 30.21
C PRO A 58 14.40 -8.21 30.54
N ASP A 59 13.53 -8.65 31.44
CA ASP A 59 13.28 -10.09 31.61
C ASP A 59 12.56 -10.66 30.38
N ASN A 60 12.55 -11.99 30.21
CA ASN A 60 11.99 -12.65 29.05
C ASN A 60 10.51 -12.31 28.83
N ALA A 61 9.72 -12.24 29.89
CA ALA A 61 8.29 -11.91 29.78
C ALA A 61 8.06 -10.45 29.35
N THR A 62 8.92 -9.54 29.78
CA THR A 62 8.92 -8.14 29.33
C THR A 62 9.34 -8.04 27.86
N LEU A 63 10.39 -8.79 27.47
CA LEU A 63 10.88 -8.82 26.10
C LEU A 63 9.78 -9.30 25.12
N GLU A 64 9.15 -10.44 25.41
CA GLU A 64 8.05 -10.99 24.62
C GLU A 64 6.89 -10.00 24.48
N LYS A 65 6.46 -9.41 25.61
CA LYS A 65 5.38 -8.42 25.63
C LYS A 65 5.69 -7.17 24.79
N LEU A 66 6.93 -6.69 24.83
CA LEU A 66 7.35 -5.52 24.08
C LEU A 66 7.41 -5.78 22.59
N TYR A 67 7.93 -6.94 22.17
CA TYR A 67 7.98 -7.30 20.75
C TYR A 67 6.60 -7.62 20.18
N ASP A 68 5.76 -8.35 20.89
CA ASP A 68 4.38 -8.61 20.48
C ASP A 68 3.61 -7.29 20.24
N ASN A 69 3.72 -6.35 21.19
CA ASN A 69 3.10 -5.03 21.05
C ASN A 69 3.72 -4.21 19.89
N LEU A 70 5.03 -4.27 19.69
CA LEU A 70 5.71 -3.56 18.60
C LEU A 70 5.27 -4.07 17.24
N ASP A 71 5.20 -5.39 17.08
CA ASP A 71 4.80 -6.04 15.84
C ASP A 71 3.33 -5.74 15.51
N PHE A 72 2.46 -5.75 16.51
CA PHE A 72 1.07 -5.34 16.34
C PHE A 72 0.92 -3.87 15.91
N GLN A 73 1.65 -2.95 16.56
CA GLN A 73 1.61 -1.53 16.17
C GLN A 73 2.11 -1.30 14.74
N ARG A 74 3.21 -1.98 14.38
CA ARG A 74 3.76 -1.94 13.01
C ARG A 74 2.79 -2.50 11.99
N ALA A 75 2.12 -3.60 12.31
CA ALA A 75 1.11 -4.20 11.43
C ALA A 75 -0.09 -3.27 11.23
N VAL A 76 -0.63 -2.64 12.27
CA VAL A 76 -1.71 -1.65 12.13
C VAL A 76 -1.27 -0.48 11.25
N GLN A 77 -0.07 0.07 11.46
CA GLN A 77 0.44 1.16 10.63
C GLN A 77 0.70 0.70 9.18
N ALA A 78 1.23 -0.52 9.00
CA ALA A 78 1.43 -1.14 7.70
C ALA A 78 0.12 -1.33 6.93
N TYR A 79 -0.97 -1.68 7.62
CA TYR A 79 -2.32 -1.75 7.04
C TYR A 79 -2.77 -0.39 6.51
N LEU A 80 -2.68 0.65 7.34
CA LEU A 80 -3.11 2.00 6.97
C LEU A 80 -2.35 2.54 5.74
N LEU A 81 -1.03 2.29 5.65
CA LEU A 81 -0.21 2.67 4.49
C LEU A 81 -0.38 1.73 3.30
N GLY A 82 -0.87 0.51 3.52
CA GLY A 82 -1.12 -0.49 2.50
C GLY A 82 -2.48 -0.36 1.79
N LEU A 83 -3.40 0.50 2.28
CA LEU A 83 -4.74 0.64 1.70
C LEU A 83 -4.72 0.96 0.22
N ALA A 84 -3.91 1.93 -0.20
CA ALA A 84 -3.79 2.34 -1.59
C ALA A 84 -3.33 1.20 -2.52
N PRO A 85 -2.16 0.56 -2.33
CA PRO A 85 -1.71 -0.51 -3.20
C PRO A 85 -2.60 -1.75 -3.14
N VAL A 86 -3.18 -2.12 -1.99
CA VAL A 86 -4.11 -3.24 -1.89
C VAL A 86 -5.38 -2.99 -2.69
N SER A 87 -5.89 -1.75 -2.67
CA SER A 87 -7.00 -1.35 -3.52
C SER A 87 -6.67 -1.49 -5.00
N GLN A 88 -5.48 -1.07 -5.42
CA GLN A 88 -5.05 -1.22 -6.82
C GLN A 88 -4.95 -2.69 -7.25
N VAL A 89 -4.49 -3.59 -6.37
CA VAL A 89 -4.53 -5.05 -6.65
C VAL A 89 -5.96 -5.53 -6.84
N ALA A 90 -6.87 -5.15 -5.95
CA ALA A 90 -8.27 -5.56 -6.03
C ALA A 90 -8.94 -5.03 -7.31
N ASN A 91 -8.73 -3.74 -7.62
CA ASN A 91 -9.18 -3.11 -8.85
C ASN A 91 -8.65 -3.86 -10.09
N ARG A 92 -7.35 -4.13 -10.13
CA ARG A 92 -6.72 -4.87 -11.24
C ARG A 92 -7.29 -6.29 -11.36
N LYS A 93 -7.52 -6.99 -10.26
CA LYS A 93 -8.12 -8.33 -10.27
C LYS A 93 -9.53 -8.29 -10.85
N GLY A 94 -10.38 -7.37 -10.39
CA GLY A 94 -11.74 -7.23 -10.90
C GLY A 94 -11.77 -6.91 -12.40
N ILE A 95 -10.90 -6.01 -12.88
CA ILE A 95 -10.83 -5.67 -14.31
C ILE A 95 -10.30 -6.85 -15.13
N ARG A 96 -9.32 -7.61 -14.64
CA ARG A 96 -8.79 -8.79 -15.32
C ARG A 96 -9.79 -9.94 -15.47
N GLU A 97 -10.88 -9.98 -14.71
CA GLU A 97 -12.00 -10.90 -14.95
C GLU A 97 -12.70 -10.63 -16.29
N VAL A 98 -12.61 -9.41 -16.79
CA VAL A 98 -13.14 -9.02 -18.10
C VAL A 98 -12.19 -9.42 -19.22
N GLY A 99 -10.88 -9.35 -18.97
CA GLY A 99 -9.85 -9.74 -19.92
C GLY A 99 -8.47 -9.18 -19.59
N PRO A 100 -7.45 -9.56 -20.35
CA PRO A 100 -6.06 -9.22 -20.06
C PRO A 100 -5.75 -7.74 -20.26
N ASP A 101 -4.75 -7.25 -19.51
CA ASP A 101 -4.19 -5.91 -19.61
C ASP A 101 -3.73 -5.62 -21.06
N ASN A 102 -3.61 -4.35 -21.41
CA ASN A 102 -3.13 -3.83 -22.70
C ASN A 102 -4.00 -4.16 -23.91
N THR A 103 -4.96 -5.06 -23.82
CA THR A 103 -5.75 -5.56 -24.96
C THR A 103 -7.25 -5.49 -24.75
N THR A 104 -7.72 -5.47 -23.51
CA THR A 104 -9.14 -5.42 -23.16
C THR A 104 -9.49 -4.07 -22.57
N VAL A 105 -10.56 -3.48 -23.05
CA VAL A 105 -11.07 -2.17 -22.63
C VAL A 105 -12.52 -2.32 -22.18
N PRO A 106 -12.77 -2.48 -20.88
CA PRO A 106 -14.11 -2.45 -20.29
C PRO A 106 -14.73 -1.06 -20.42
N ILE A 107 -15.99 -1.00 -20.83
CA ILE A 107 -16.75 0.24 -20.93
C ILE A 107 -18.12 0.05 -20.27
N PHE A 108 -18.48 0.94 -19.35
CA PHE A 108 -19.83 1.04 -18.80
C PHE A 108 -20.70 1.88 -19.75
N GLU A 109 -21.15 1.26 -20.84
CA GLU A 109 -21.77 1.96 -21.98
C GLU A 109 -23.10 2.64 -21.62
N THR A 110 -23.86 2.04 -20.70
CA THR A 110 -25.13 2.60 -20.18
C THR A 110 -25.01 3.04 -18.72
N MET A 111 -23.77 3.38 -18.31
CA MET A 111 -23.39 3.82 -16.96
C MET A 111 -23.37 2.69 -15.93
N MET A 112 -22.83 2.99 -14.76
CA MET A 112 -22.77 2.08 -13.61
C MET A 112 -24.10 2.08 -12.84
N ASN A 113 -24.34 1.00 -12.10
CA ASN A 113 -25.46 0.86 -11.17
C ASN A 113 -24.97 0.14 -9.90
N ALA A 114 -25.89 -0.19 -8.98
CA ALA A 114 -25.57 -0.80 -7.69
C ALA A 114 -24.91 -2.22 -7.78
N ARG A 115 -24.86 -2.84 -8.96
CA ARG A 115 -24.15 -4.11 -9.18
C ARG A 115 -22.65 -3.91 -9.37
N SER A 116 -22.22 -2.69 -9.66
CA SER A 116 -20.82 -2.34 -9.81
C SER A 116 -20.26 -1.88 -8.46
N ILE A 117 -19.65 -2.81 -7.71
CA ILE A 117 -18.92 -2.49 -6.48
C ILE A 117 -17.58 -1.91 -6.90
N PHE A 118 -17.53 -0.60 -6.96
CA PHE A 118 -16.43 0.15 -7.55
C PHE A 118 -16.03 1.33 -6.67
N LEU A 119 -14.83 1.83 -6.91
CA LEU A 119 -14.25 2.99 -6.28
C LEU A 119 -15.11 4.25 -6.54
N THR A 120 -15.92 4.68 -5.61
CA THR A 120 -16.71 5.92 -5.63
C THR A 120 -17.19 6.41 -7.01
N PRO A 121 -17.77 5.57 -7.87
CA PRO A 121 -18.20 5.97 -9.20
C PRO A 121 -19.45 6.83 -9.13
N ASN A 122 -19.69 7.58 -10.19
CA ASN A 122 -21.02 8.16 -10.43
C ASN A 122 -21.79 7.31 -11.45
N ASN A 123 -23.09 7.54 -11.54
CA ASN A 123 -23.99 6.88 -12.46
C ASN A 123 -24.55 7.81 -13.56
N ASN A 124 -23.87 8.93 -13.81
CA ASN A 124 -24.33 9.96 -14.76
C ASN A 124 -23.34 10.20 -15.90
N THR A 125 -22.26 9.43 -15.98
CA THR A 125 -21.29 9.43 -17.07
C THR A 125 -20.84 8.02 -17.41
N PRO A 126 -20.66 7.65 -18.70
CA PRO A 126 -20.04 6.39 -19.08
C PRO A 126 -18.55 6.37 -18.70
N TYR A 127 -18.14 5.32 -18.01
CA TYR A 127 -16.74 5.09 -17.67
C TYR A 127 -16.07 4.09 -18.61
N THR A 128 -14.78 4.33 -18.88
CA THR A 128 -13.83 3.36 -19.44
C THR A 128 -12.70 3.19 -18.46
N TRP A 129 -12.36 1.94 -18.15
CA TRP A 129 -11.48 1.65 -17.04
C TRP A 129 -10.64 0.41 -17.32
N PHE A 130 -9.31 0.52 -17.42
CA PHE A 130 -8.45 -0.60 -17.80
C PHE A 130 -7.05 -0.49 -17.19
N TRP A 131 -6.33 -1.60 -17.24
CA TRP A 131 -4.97 -1.72 -16.74
C TRP A 131 -3.95 -1.82 -17.86
N LEU A 132 -2.78 -1.25 -17.61
CA LEU A 132 -1.61 -1.27 -18.47
C LEU A 132 -0.46 -1.97 -17.75
N ASP A 133 0.24 -2.82 -18.48
CA ASP A 133 1.45 -3.53 -18.03
C ASP A 133 2.63 -3.12 -18.91
N LEU A 134 3.58 -2.40 -18.33
CA LEU A 134 4.77 -1.87 -19.00
C LEU A 134 5.99 -2.80 -18.94
N ARG A 135 5.88 -4.02 -18.38
CA ARG A 135 7.03 -4.93 -18.23
C ARG A 135 7.65 -5.34 -19.55
N LYS A 136 6.92 -5.28 -20.64
CA LYS A 136 7.42 -5.59 -22.00
C LYS A 136 7.96 -4.38 -22.77
N GLY A 137 8.00 -3.21 -22.15
CA GLY A 137 8.49 -1.97 -22.75
C GLY A 137 7.46 -0.86 -22.86
N PRO A 138 7.79 0.24 -23.54
CA PRO A 138 6.91 1.38 -23.71
C PRO A 138 5.60 1.05 -24.41
N LEU A 139 4.52 1.62 -23.89
CA LEU A 139 3.18 1.51 -24.46
C LEU A 139 2.67 2.87 -24.95
N VAL A 140 1.99 2.85 -26.09
CA VAL A 140 1.22 3.99 -26.56
C VAL A 140 -0.25 3.77 -26.24
N VAL A 141 -0.88 4.81 -25.69
CA VAL A 141 -2.32 4.92 -25.50
C VAL A 141 -2.82 6.08 -26.36
N GLU A 142 -3.60 5.79 -27.38
CA GLU A 142 -4.33 6.83 -28.11
C GLU A 142 -5.60 7.15 -27.35
N VAL A 143 -5.66 8.37 -26.82
CA VAL A 143 -6.76 8.88 -26.01
C VAL A 143 -7.81 9.51 -26.92
N PRO A 144 -9.09 9.16 -26.78
CA PRO A 144 -10.15 9.77 -27.58
C PRO A 144 -10.40 11.23 -27.19
N PRO A 145 -10.89 12.07 -28.09
CA PRO A 145 -11.28 13.43 -27.75
C PRO A 145 -12.50 13.45 -26.82
N LYS A 146 -12.65 14.55 -26.07
CA LYS A 146 -13.77 14.84 -25.17
C LYS A 146 -13.95 13.81 -24.06
N VAL A 147 -12.84 13.33 -23.49
CA VAL A 147 -12.84 12.53 -22.26
C VAL A 147 -12.28 13.35 -21.11
N LEU A 148 -12.58 12.92 -19.90
CA LEU A 148 -12.00 13.45 -18.65
C LEU A 148 -11.47 12.26 -17.86
N GLY A 149 -10.19 12.20 -17.61
CA GLY A 149 -9.59 11.05 -16.95
C GLY A 149 -8.21 11.30 -16.41
N LEU A 150 -7.64 10.24 -15.88
CA LEU A 150 -6.32 10.23 -15.25
C LEU A 150 -5.62 8.87 -15.48
N LEU A 151 -4.33 8.88 -15.20
CA LEU A 151 -3.49 7.70 -15.07
C LEU A 151 -2.84 7.74 -13.69
N ASP A 152 -2.98 6.64 -12.95
CA ASP A 152 -2.32 6.41 -11.67
C ASP A 152 -1.40 5.21 -11.73
N ASP A 153 -0.39 5.21 -10.89
CA ASP A 153 0.53 4.09 -10.73
C ASP A 153 -0.02 2.99 -9.80
N MET A 154 0.76 1.94 -9.58
CA MET A 154 0.32 0.81 -8.73
C MET A 154 0.26 1.15 -7.23
N TRP A 155 0.86 2.26 -6.82
CA TRP A 155 0.77 2.80 -5.45
C TRP A 155 -0.36 3.80 -5.27
N TYR A 156 -1.17 3.98 -6.33
CA TYR A 156 -2.22 4.99 -6.39
C TYR A 156 -1.69 6.44 -6.42
N HIS A 157 -0.44 6.62 -6.86
CA HIS A 157 0.06 7.96 -7.07
C HIS A 157 -0.40 8.48 -8.42
N PHE A 158 -0.83 9.73 -8.43
CA PHE A 158 -1.15 10.46 -9.64
C PHE A 158 0.08 10.54 -10.56
N VAL A 159 -0.07 10.15 -11.82
CA VAL A 159 0.98 10.20 -12.84
C VAL A 159 0.69 11.31 -13.84
N THR A 160 -0.50 11.36 -14.42
CA THR A 160 -0.91 12.42 -15.35
C THR A 160 -2.42 12.49 -15.51
N ASP A 161 -2.93 13.68 -15.78
CA ASP A 161 -4.27 13.86 -16.30
C ASP A 161 -4.37 13.46 -17.78
N ILE A 162 -5.58 13.09 -18.22
CA ILE A 162 -5.91 12.68 -19.59
C ILE A 162 -7.18 13.41 -20.03
N GLY A 163 -7.22 13.83 -21.29
CA GLY A 163 -8.38 14.47 -21.86
C GLY A 163 -8.50 15.95 -21.46
N MET A 164 -9.69 16.41 -21.10
CA MET A 164 -10.02 17.84 -20.96
C MET A 164 -9.11 18.62 -20.00
N VAL A 165 -8.56 17.96 -18.97
CA VAL A 165 -7.63 18.55 -18.00
C VAL A 165 -6.19 18.10 -18.22
N GLY A 166 -5.99 17.18 -19.15
CA GLY A 166 -4.68 16.67 -19.54
C GLY A 166 -3.93 17.55 -20.53
N PRO A 167 -2.70 17.19 -20.87
CA PRO A 167 -1.89 17.92 -21.83
C PRO A 167 -2.51 17.95 -23.26
N ASP A 168 -3.39 17.01 -23.60
CA ASP A 168 -4.15 16.98 -24.85
C ASP A 168 -5.35 17.92 -24.89
N LYS A 169 -5.71 18.57 -23.77
CA LYS A 169 -6.78 19.58 -23.64
C LYS A 169 -8.13 19.12 -24.19
N GLY A 170 -8.40 17.82 -24.16
CA GLY A 170 -9.62 17.21 -24.67
C GLY A 170 -9.69 17.06 -26.19
N GLU A 171 -8.62 17.36 -26.90
CA GLU A 171 -8.53 17.12 -28.36
C GLU A 171 -8.23 15.65 -28.69
N GLY A 172 -7.83 14.88 -27.67
CA GLY A 172 -7.28 13.55 -27.82
C GLY A 172 -5.81 13.58 -28.22
N GLY A 173 -5.15 12.44 -28.13
CA GLY A 173 -3.72 12.38 -28.46
C GLY A 173 -3.06 11.06 -28.16
N LYS A 174 -1.78 11.00 -28.46
CA LYS A 174 -0.97 9.80 -28.26
C LYS A 174 -0.11 9.99 -27.01
N TYR A 175 -0.41 9.23 -25.97
CA TYR A 175 0.40 9.19 -24.74
C TYR A 175 1.37 8.03 -24.85
N LEU A 176 2.66 8.32 -24.66
CA LEU A 176 3.72 7.31 -24.62
C LEU A 176 4.13 7.08 -23.15
N LEU A 177 3.73 5.94 -22.62
CA LEU A 177 4.06 5.51 -21.27
C LEU A 177 5.39 4.76 -21.30
N LEU A 178 6.34 5.26 -20.52
CA LEU A 178 7.65 4.67 -20.36
C LEU A 178 7.71 3.86 -19.04
N PRO A 179 8.22 2.62 -19.08
CA PRO A 179 8.38 1.81 -17.88
C PRO A 179 9.44 2.38 -16.94
N PRO A 180 9.48 1.96 -15.67
CA PRO A 180 10.51 2.34 -14.73
C PRO A 180 11.92 2.15 -15.30
N GLY A 181 12.76 3.19 -15.16
CA GLY A 181 14.16 3.15 -15.57
C GLY A 181 14.41 3.08 -17.08
N TYR A 182 13.41 3.34 -17.92
CA TYR A 182 13.59 3.34 -19.38
C TYR A 182 14.68 4.32 -19.84
N LYS A 183 15.60 3.86 -20.68
CA LYS A 183 16.73 4.62 -21.25
C LYS A 183 16.75 4.60 -22.79
N GLY A 184 15.73 4.02 -23.42
CA GLY A 184 15.66 3.95 -24.87
C GLY A 184 15.27 5.27 -25.52
N GLU A 185 15.20 5.26 -26.84
CA GLU A 185 14.80 6.41 -27.64
C GLU A 185 13.34 6.79 -27.41
N VAL A 186 13.06 8.08 -27.33
CA VAL A 186 11.72 8.65 -27.19
C VAL A 186 11.40 9.44 -28.45
N PRO A 187 10.56 8.93 -29.34
CA PRO A 187 10.22 9.61 -30.59
C PRO A 187 9.34 10.83 -30.33
N LYS A 188 9.37 11.79 -31.26
CA LYS A 188 8.53 12.99 -31.22
C LYS A 188 7.08 12.67 -31.55
N GLY A 189 6.15 13.55 -31.12
CA GLY A 189 4.72 13.44 -31.46
C GLY A 189 3.87 12.70 -30.43
N TYR A 190 4.42 12.49 -29.24
CA TYR A 190 3.73 11.88 -28.11
C TYR A 190 3.73 12.81 -26.89
N PHE A 191 2.69 12.72 -26.08
CA PHE A 191 2.73 13.16 -24.71
C PHE A 191 3.47 12.09 -23.90
N VAL A 192 4.68 12.37 -23.48
CA VAL A 192 5.56 11.39 -22.84
C VAL A 192 5.28 11.35 -21.35
N VAL A 193 5.04 10.16 -20.84
CA VAL A 193 4.71 9.91 -19.42
C VAL A 193 5.67 8.86 -18.88
N GLN A 194 6.47 9.23 -17.88
CA GLN A 194 7.34 8.30 -17.17
C GLN A 194 6.60 7.73 -15.97
N SER A 195 6.35 6.41 -15.94
CA SER A 195 5.80 5.75 -14.78
C SER A 195 6.89 5.30 -13.80
N ALA A 196 6.57 5.32 -12.52
CA ALA A 196 7.39 4.74 -11.46
C ALA A 196 7.13 3.23 -11.27
N THR A 197 6.02 2.70 -11.80
CA THR A 197 5.62 1.29 -11.68
C THR A 197 5.39 0.64 -13.04
N TYR A 198 5.46 -0.69 -13.07
CA TYR A 198 5.15 -1.44 -14.29
C TYR A 198 3.65 -1.51 -14.55
N SER A 199 2.84 -1.66 -13.50
CA SER A 199 1.39 -1.67 -13.61
C SER A 199 0.82 -0.28 -13.44
N ASN A 200 -0.09 0.11 -14.32
CA ASN A 200 -0.71 1.43 -14.28
C ASN A 200 -2.21 1.30 -14.56
N TRP A 201 -2.97 2.13 -13.90
CA TRP A 201 -4.40 2.18 -14.03
C TRP A 201 -4.82 3.43 -14.79
N ILE A 202 -5.64 3.25 -15.82
CA ILE A 202 -6.29 4.35 -16.54
C ILE A 202 -7.79 4.31 -16.28
N ALA A 203 -8.33 5.47 -15.94
CA ALA A 203 -9.74 5.71 -15.88
C ALA A 203 -10.08 6.99 -16.62
N TRP A 204 -11.05 6.93 -17.52
CA TRP A 204 -11.69 8.12 -18.05
C TRP A 204 -13.20 7.96 -18.15
N ARG A 205 -13.87 9.08 -18.21
CA ARG A 205 -15.29 9.15 -18.48
C ARG A 205 -15.55 10.02 -19.69
N THR A 206 -16.56 9.65 -20.45
CA THR A 206 -17.13 10.48 -21.52
C THR A 206 -18.45 11.08 -21.06
N PHE A 207 -19.00 11.99 -21.83
CA PHE A 207 -20.17 12.78 -21.43
C PHE A 207 -21.38 12.38 -22.28
N LEU A 208 -22.56 12.58 -21.70
CA LEU A 208 -23.82 12.43 -22.40
C LEU A 208 -23.98 13.55 -23.43
N GLU A 209 -24.47 13.24 -24.62
CA GLU A 209 -24.88 14.22 -25.63
C GLU A 209 -26.40 14.19 -25.73
N ASN A 210 -27.05 15.27 -25.30
CA ASN A 210 -28.52 15.34 -25.17
C ASN A 210 -29.13 14.19 -24.33
N GLY A 211 -28.42 13.78 -23.28
CA GLY A 211 -28.86 12.69 -22.41
C GLY A 211 -28.52 11.30 -22.93
N ASP A 212 -27.93 11.16 -24.12
CA ASP A 212 -27.54 9.88 -24.73
C ASP A 212 -26.05 9.57 -24.46
N PRO A 213 -25.71 8.42 -23.88
CA PRO A 213 -24.31 7.99 -23.70
C PRO A 213 -23.64 7.51 -24.99
N LYS A 214 -24.44 7.05 -25.98
CA LYS A 214 -23.93 6.36 -27.16
C LYS A 214 -22.90 7.14 -27.97
N PRO A 215 -23.07 8.45 -28.29
CA PRO A 215 -22.08 9.18 -29.08
C PRO A 215 -20.71 9.23 -28.42
N GLY A 216 -20.67 9.37 -27.09
CA GLY A 216 -19.44 9.34 -26.31
C GLY A 216 -18.77 7.96 -26.32
N VAL A 217 -19.55 6.92 -26.15
CA VAL A 217 -19.08 5.51 -26.17
C VAL A 217 -18.54 5.14 -27.55
N ASP A 218 -19.25 5.51 -28.64
CA ASP A 218 -18.81 5.27 -30.01
C ASP A 218 -17.47 5.96 -30.30
N ARG A 219 -17.31 7.19 -29.79
CA ARG A 219 -16.05 7.93 -29.91
C ARG A 219 -14.91 7.23 -29.17
N VAL A 220 -15.15 6.72 -27.94
CA VAL A 220 -14.17 5.92 -27.20
C VAL A 220 -13.77 4.69 -28.00
N LYS A 221 -14.70 3.91 -28.49
CA LYS A 221 -14.42 2.70 -29.29
C LYS A 221 -13.65 3.00 -30.60
N LYS A 222 -13.95 4.12 -31.21
CA LYS A 222 -13.35 4.52 -32.51
C LYS A 222 -11.90 4.98 -32.37
N PHE A 223 -11.58 5.74 -31.32
CA PHE A 223 -10.32 6.46 -31.23
C PHE A 223 -9.34 5.85 -30.20
N THR A 224 -9.82 5.01 -29.27
CA THR A 224 -8.91 4.37 -28.31
C THR A 224 -8.07 3.29 -29.01
N LYS A 225 -6.76 3.36 -28.82
CA LYS A 225 -5.83 2.29 -29.16
C LYS A 225 -4.80 2.13 -28.04
N ILE A 226 -4.36 0.90 -27.82
CA ILE A 226 -3.29 0.55 -26.91
C ILE A 226 -2.35 -0.39 -27.64
N TYR A 227 -1.07 -0.04 -27.69
CA TYR A 227 -0.09 -0.86 -28.41
C TYR A 227 1.34 -0.60 -27.91
N PRO A 228 2.22 -1.62 -27.99
CA PRO A 228 3.66 -1.41 -27.79
C PRO A 228 4.20 -0.39 -28.79
N LEU A 229 5.11 0.49 -28.39
CA LEU A 229 5.72 1.48 -29.28
C LEU A 229 6.29 0.85 -30.55
N SER A 230 6.84 -0.36 -30.46
CA SER A 230 7.36 -1.13 -31.59
C SER A 230 6.29 -1.53 -32.63
N GLN A 231 5.00 -1.48 -32.27
CA GLN A 231 3.86 -1.80 -33.15
C GLN A 231 3.10 -0.57 -33.64
N ALA A 232 3.68 0.63 -33.52
CA ALA A 232 3.03 1.88 -33.90
C ALA A 232 2.61 1.95 -35.38
N ALA A 233 3.31 1.25 -36.28
CA ALA A 233 2.96 1.18 -37.71
C ALA A 233 1.73 0.31 -37.98
N ASN A 234 1.44 -0.68 -37.14
CA ASN A 234 0.31 -1.59 -37.27
C ASN A 234 -0.25 -1.97 -35.89
N PRO A 235 -0.99 -1.07 -35.23
CA PRO A 235 -1.57 -1.30 -33.91
C PRO A 235 -2.53 -2.51 -33.89
N PRO A 236 -2.45 -3.38 -32.89
CA PRO A 236 -3.38 -4.50 -32.75
C PRO A 236 -4.79 -4.00 -32.45
N LYS A 237 -5.78 -4.83 -32.77
CA LYS A 237 -7.17 -4.56 -32.44
C LYS A 237 -7.38 -4.75 -30.93
N LEU A 238 -8.16 -3.85 -30.33
CA LEU A 238 -8.60 -3.96 -28.94
C LEU A 238 -9.91 -4.73 -28.83
N ASN A 239 -10.07 -5.39 -27.69
CA ASN A 239 -11.32 -6.03 -27.29
C ASN A 239 -12.10 -5.06 -26.39
N PHE A 240 -13.12 -4.40 -26.94
CA PHE A 240 -14.04 -3.56 -26.16
C PHE A 240 -15.16 -4.42 -25.59
N VAL A 241 -15.35 -4.36 -24.28
CA VAL A 241 -16.35 -5.16 -23.57
C VAL A 241 -17.31 -4.24 -22.82
N ASN A 242 -18.61 -4.34 -23.16
CA ASN A 242 -19.63 -3.69 -22.35
C ASN A 242 -19.81 -4.40 -21.01
N VAL A 243 -19.52 -3.70 -19.93
CA VAL A 243 -19.63 -4.20 -18.55
C VAL A 243 -20.79 -3.58 -17.78
N SER A 244 -21.64 -2.78 -18.44
CA SER A 244 -22.84 -2.21 -17.83
C SER A 244 -23.76 -3.32 -17.32
N GLY A 245 -24.27 -3.17 -16.09
CA GLY A 245 -25.19 -4.10 -15.47
C GLY A 245 -24.61 -5.46 -15.07
N ARG A 246 -23.30 -5.67 -15.22
CA ARG A 246 -22.63 -6.86 -14.67
C ARG A 246 -22.33 -6.68 -13.18
N ASP A 247 -22.26 -7.81 -12.48
CA ASP A 247 -21.63 -7.82 -11.16
C ASP A 247 -20.14 -7.60 -11.34
N PHE A 248 -19.62 -6.63 -10.62
CA PHE A 248 -18.24 -6.19 -10.74
C PHE A 248 -17.72 -5.78 -9.38
N ASN A 249 -16.62 -6.37 -8.92
CA ASN A 249 -16.04 -6.05 -7.62
C ASN A 249 -14.56 -5.67 -7.74
N THR A 250 -14.25 -4.46 -7.32
CA THR A 250 -12.87 -3.93 -7.26
C THR A 250 -12.44 -3.58 -5.84
N VAL A 251 -13.22 -3.97 -4.83
CA VAL A 251 -12.93 -3.67 -3.43
C VAL A 251 -11.98 -4.70 -2.86
N GLY A 252 -10.96 -4.23 -2.15
CA GLY A 252 -9.97 -5.06 -1.50
C GLY A 252 -10.48 -5.76 -0.23
N PRO A 253 -9.81 -6.85 0.20
CA PRO A 253 -10.12 -7.51 1.46
C PRO A 253 -9.76 -6.63 2.65
N ALA A 254 -10.56 -6.71 3.72
CA ALA A 254 -10.33 -6.02 5.00
C ALA A 254 -9.83 -6.97 6.11
N ASP A 255 -9.49 -8.21 5.73
CA ASP A 255 -9.05 -9.29 6.61
C ASP A 255 -7.63 -9.78 6.23
N TYR A 256 -7.23 -10.97 6.69
CA TYR A 256 -5.89 -11.49 6.46
C TYR A 256 -5.43 -11.49 4.98
N PRO A 257 -6.23 -11.82 3.97
CA PRO A 257 -5.90 -11.67 2.54
C PRO A 257 -5.38 -10.29 2.12
N PHE A 258 -5.63 -9.23 2.88
CA PHE A 258 -5.04 -7.91 2.67
C PHE A 258 -3.50 -7.98 2.57
N TRP A 259 -2.86 -8.74 3.43
CA TRP A 259 -1.40 -8.89 3.46
C TRP A 259 -0.85 -9.62 2.24
N GLU A 260 -1.61 -10.57 1.72
CA GLU A 260 -1.26 -11.28 0.48
C GLU A 260 -1.30 -10.33 -0.72
N TYR A 261 -2.30 -9.45 -0.78
CA TYR A 261 -2.40 -8.43 -1.83
C TYR A 261 -1.27 -7.39 -1.71
N LEU A 262 -0.97 -6.93 -0.49
CA LEU A 262 0.15 -6.03 -0.24
C LEU A 262 1.48 -6.67 -0.65
N ASN A 263 1.71 -7.93 -0.25
CA ASN A 263 2.88 -8.67 -0.67
C ASN A 263 2.97 -8.78 -2.20
N GLN A 264 1.86 -9.03 -2.88
CA GLN A 264 1.84 -9.11 -4.34
C GLN A 264 2.40 -7.85 -4.99
N VAL A 265 1.98 -6.65 -4.56
CA VAL A 265 2.51 -5.37 -5.10
C VAL A 265 3.99 -5.23 -4.81
N VAL A 266 4.41 -5.50 -3.57
CA VAL A 266 5.83 -5.40 -3.17
C VAL A 266 6.70 -6.33 -4.01
N GLN A 267 6.20 -7.52 -4.37
CA GLN A 267 6.95 -8.44 -5.24
C GLN A 267 6.98 -7.99 -6.70
N GLU A 268 5.92 -7.36 -7.20
CA GLU A 268 5.78 -7.01 -8.61
C GLU A 268 6.49 -5.71 -8.99
N GLU A 269 6.41 -4.67 -8.15
CA GLU A 269 6.80 -3.31 -8.52
C GLU A 269 8.22 -2.94 -8.04
N PRO A 270 8.89 -1.95 -8.66
CA PRO A 270 10.21 -1.52 -8.24
C PRO A 270 10.23 -0.94 -6.81
N THR A 271 11.27 -1.25 -6.05
CA THR A 271 11.45 -0.73 -4.69
C THR A 271 11.68 0.79 -4.66
N GLU A 272 12.27 1.33 -5.71
CA GLU A 272 12.55 2.76 -5.88
C GLU A 272 11.28 3.61 -6.05
N SER A 273 10.14 2.97 -6.30
CA SER A 273 8.84 3.64 -6.47
C SER A 273 8.11 3.93 -5.14
N VAL A 274 8.64 3.44 -4.01
CA VAL A 274 8.11 3.64 -2.66
C VAL A 274 9.21 4.13 -1.73
N ASP A 275 8.86 4.96 -0.76
CA ASP A 275 9.84 5.43 0.21
C ASP A 275 10.38 4.27 1.08
N PRO A 276 11.67 4.33 1.48
CA PRO A 276 12.32 3.22 2.17
C PRO A 276 11.78 2.98 3.59
N VAL A 277 11.14 3.96 4.23
CA VAL A 277 10.55 3.81 5.57
C VAL A 277 9.29 2.96 5.49
N THR A 278 8.43 3.20 4.51
CA THR A 278 7.24 2.39 4.24
C THR A 278 7.62 0.95 3.88
N LEU A 279 8.63 0.76 3.00
CA LEU A 279 9.15 -0.58 2.70
C LEU A 279 9.73 -1.27 3.94
N GLY A 280 10.46 -0.54 4.78
CA GLY A 280 11.00 -1.03 6.04
C GLY A 280 9.92 -1.46 7.03
N LEU A 281 8.82 -0.71 7.09
CA LEU A 281 7.67 -1.05 7.91
C LEU A 281 7.03 -2.37 7.45
N TRP A 282 6.79 -2.52 6.14
CA TRP A 282 6.26 -3.77 5.58
C TRP A 282 7.24 -4.95 5.74
N ALA A 283 8.54 -4.70 5.58
CA ALA A 283 9.57 -5.73 5.82
C ALA A 283 9.59 -6.21 7.28
N SER A 284 9.31 -5.33 8.25
CA SER A 284 9.29 -5.69 9.66
C SER A 284 8.17 -6.67 10.05
N ILE A 285 7.13 -6.80 9.22
CA ILE A 285 6.05 -7.79 9.37
C ILE A 285 6.17 -8.95 8.38
N GLY A 286 7.31 -9.09 7.71
CA GLY A 286 7.63 -10.19 6.82
C GLY A 286 7.33 -9.97 5.34
N ILE A 287 6.83 -8.78 4.93
CA ILE A 287 6.56 -8.45 3.53
C ILE A 287 7.77 -7.71 2.94
N GLN A 288 8.63 -8.46 2.25
CA GLN A 288 9.87 -7.93 1.68
C GLN A 288 10.09 -8.44 0.25
N LYS A 289 10.48 -7.54 -0.66
CA LYS A 289 10.76 -7.91 -2.06
C LYS A 289 11.83 -8.98 -2.16
N GLY A 290 11.56 -9.98 -2.99
CA GLY A 290 12.45 -11.11 -3.22
C GLY A 290 12.43 -12.18 -2.13
N LYS A 291 11.59 -12.03 -1.09
CA LYS A 291 11.39 -13.05 -0.05
C LYS A 291 9.95 -13.58 -0.07
N PRO A 292 9.75 -14.88 0.19
CA PRO A 292 8.40 -15.42 0.34
C PRO A 292 7.74 -14.85 1.60
N PHE A 293 6.48 -14.47 1.49
CA PHE A 293 5.65 -14.08 2.63
C PHE A 293 5.07 -15.32 3.29
N ASN A 294 5.70 -15.76 4.36
CA ASN A 294 5.31 -16.96 5.10
C ASN A 294 5.42 -16.69 6.62
N PRO A 295 4.53 -15.88 7.21
CA PRO A 295 4.57 -15.58 8.64
C PRO A 295 4.33 -16.85 9.45
N ASP A 296 5.04 -16.97 10.59
CA ASP A 296 4.80 -18.02 11.58
C ASP A 296 3.43 -17.85 12.27
N ALA A 297 3.05 -18.79 13.11
CA ALA A 297 1.75 -18.78 13.76
C ALA A 297 1.51 -17.55 14.68
N PRO A 298 2.48 -17.10 15.51
CA PRO A 298 2.37 -15.86 16.27
C PRO A 298 2.15 -14.64 15.37
N MET A 299 3.01 -14.42 14.37
CA MET A 299 2.89 -13.30 13.44
C MET A 299 1.58 -13.35 12.65
N LYS A 300 1.14 -14.53 12.21
CA LYS A 300 -0.14 -14.67 11.52
C LYS A 300 -1.32 -14.25 12.37
N LYS A 301 -1.28 -14.53 13.68
CA LYS A 301 -2.30 -14.07 14.64
C LYS A 301 -2.28 -12.54 14.75
N ILE A 302 -1.10 -11.94 14.92
CA ILE A 302 -0.92 -10.49 14.98
C ILE A 302 -1.47 -9.84 13.71
N LEU A 303 -1.11 -10.33 12.54
CA LEU A 303 -1.56 -9.80 11.25
C LEU A 303 -3.07 -9.90 11.08
N THR A 304 -3.68 -11.01 11.51
CA THR A 304 -5.13 -11.17 11.46
C THR A 304 -5.85 -10.13 12.31
N GLU A 305 -5.38 -9.92 13.55
CA GLU A 305 -5.94 -8.92 14.45
C GLU A 305 -5.66 -7.49 13.97
N ALA A 306 -4.45 -7.24 13.48
CA ALA A 306 -4.05 -5.93 12.97
C ALA A 306 -4.83 -5.50 11.73
N ALA A 307 -5.26 -6.43 10.87
CA ALA A 307 -6.13 -6.11 9.74
C ALA A 307 -7.50 -5.58 10.24
N LEU A 308 -8.11 -6.24 11.21
CA LEU A 308 -9.39 -5.81 11.78
C LEU A 308 -9.28 -4.45 12.48
N VAL A 309 -8.23 -4.25 13.28
CA VAL A 309 -8.00 -2.97 13.97
C VAL A 309 -7.60 -1.87 12.98
N GLY A 310 -6.82 -2.20 11.95
CA GLY A 310 -6.45 -1.29 10.89
C GLY A 310 -7.66 -0.78 10.08
N ASP A 311 -8.56 -1.67 9.68
CA ASP A 311 -9.82 -1.32 9.01
C ASP A 311 -10.69 -0.43 9.90
N ALA A 312 -10.90 -0.83 11.15
CA ALA A 312 -11.67 -0.04 12.10
C ALA A 312 -11.03 1.35 12.35
N THR A 313 -9.70 1.42 12.38
CA THR A 313 -8.97 2.69 12.56
C THR A 313 -9.11 3.59 11.33
N ALA A 314 -8.95 3.05 10.14
CA ALA A 314 -9.15 3.80 8.88
C ALA A 314 -10.58 4.34 8.78
N ARG A 315 -11.56 3.54 9.17
CA ARG A 315 -12.98 3.92 9.27
C ARG A 315 -13.20 5.06 10.26
N ALA A 316 -12.57 4.98 11.44
CA ALA A 316 -12.64 6.04 12.45
C ALA A 316 -12.01 7.34 11.95
N ILE A 317 -10.83 7.25 11.31
CA ILE A 317 -10.16 8.39 10.68
C ILE A 317 -11.06 9.02 9.62
N MET A 318 -11.64 8.24 8.74
CA MET A 318 -12.48 8.75 7.66
C MET A 318 -13.74 9.42 8.19
N TYR A 319 -14.48 8.80 9.09
CA TYR A 319 -15.79 9.31 9.51
C TYR A 319 -15.75 10.27 10.67
N ARG A 320 -14.66 10.32 11.44
CA ARG A 320 -14.50 11.18 12.63
C ARG A 320 -13.10 11.79 12.68
N TRP A 321 -12.82 12.70 11.76
CA TRP A 321 -11.54 13.39 11.74
C TRP A 321 -11.29 14.17 13.05
N ARG A 322 -10.03 14.14 13.52
CA ARG A 322 -9.70 14.64 14.87
C ARG A 322 -9.62 16.15 14.95
N THR A 323 -9.32 16.83 13.83
CA THR A 323 -9.04 18.26 13.78
C THR A 323 -9.99 18.98 12.82
N PRO A 324 -10.26 20.28 13.01
CA PRO A 324 -11.20 21.05 12.17
C PRO A 324 -10.83 21.14 10.70
N ASP A 325 -9.53 21.12 10.36
CA ASP A 325 -8.98 21.24 9.01
C ASP A 325 -9.43 20.15 8.04
N GLY A 326 -9.88 19.02 8.54
CA GLY A 326 -10.44 17.93 7.74
C GLY A 326 -11.91 18.11 7.34
N TYR A 327 -12.54 19.23 7.66
CA TYR A 327 -13.96 19.50 7.35
C TYR A 327 -14.14 20.70 6.42
N TYR A 328 -15.12 20.64 5.50
CA TYR A 328 -15.49 21.79 4.67
C TYR A 328 -16.10 22.94 5.49
N TYR A 329 -16.81 22.60 6.56
CA TYR A 329 -17.51 23.56 7.41
C TYR A 329 -17.15 23.28 8.88
N PRO A 330 -15.91 23.63 9.32
CA PRO A 330 -15.38 23.22 10.63
C PRO A 330 -16.16 23.81 11.81
N ASP A 331 -16.76 25.00 11.65
CA ASP A 331 -17.49 25.73 12.72
C ASP A 331 -18.97 25.33 12.78
N THR A 332 -19.38 24.28 12.11
CA THR A 332 -20.77 23.81 12.05
C THR A 332 -20.87 22.34 12.53
N LYS A 333 -22.10 21.82 12.56
CA LYS A 333 -22.36 20.40 12.79
C LYS A 333 -22.29 19.54 11.49
N SER A 334 -21.82 20.13 10.38
CA SER A 334 -21.68 19.44 9.11
C SER A 334 -20.63 18.33 9.21
N ALA A 335 -20.93 17.16 8.64
CA ALA A 335 -20.01 16.05 8.54
C ALA A 335 -19.28 15.97 7.17
N TRP A 336 -19.41 17.00 6.34
CA TRP A 336 -18.72 17.04 5.03
C TRP A 336 -17.21 17.13 5.21
N ARG A 337 -16.52 16.16 4.61
CA ARG A 337 -15.07 15.96 4.76
C ARG A 337 -14.32 16.50 3.55
N LEU A 338 -13.13 17.05 3.81
CA LEU A 338 -12.12 17.30 2.77
C LEU A 338 -11.47 15.97 2.38
N GLY A 339 -11.54 15.63 1.07
CA GLY A 339 -10.93 14.40 0.56
C GLY A 339 -9.40 14.49 0.43
N PHE A 340 -8.85 15.70 0.26
CA PHE A 340 -7.44 15.92 -0.07
C PHE A 340 -6.78 16.91 0.89
N VAL A 341 -6.79 16.62 2.19
CA VAL A 341 -5.98 17.37 3.16
C VAL A 341 -4.50 17.15 2.82
N GLY A 342 -3.75 18.23 2.63
CA GLY A 342 -2.37 18.16 2.11
C GLY A 342 -2.27 17.98 0.58
N GLY A 343 -3.37 18.26 -0.17
CA GLY A 343 -3.43 18.14 -1.63
C GLY A 343 -3.37 16.70 -2.13
N TYR A 344 -3.12 16.50 -3.43
CA TYR A 344 -3.08 15.17 -4.05
C TYR A 344 -1.90 14.30 -3.59
N LYS A 345 -0.89 14.89 -2.96
CA LYS A 345 0.24 14.17 -2.36
C LYS A 345 0.02 13.83 -0.89
N PHE A 346 -1.02 14.39 -0.28
CA PHE A 346 -1.25 14.28 1.17
C PHE A 346 -0.04 14.75 1.99
N GLU A 347 0.54 15.89 1.63
CA GLU A 347 1.76 16.42 2.24
C GLU A 347 1.59 17.88 2.63
N GLU A 348 2.03 18.22 3.83
CA GLU A 348 2.11 19.58 4.34
C GLU A 348 3.50 19.82 4.93
N ASN A 349 4.13 20.92 4.54
CA ASN A 349 5.47 21.29 5.00
C ASN A 349 6.52 20.17 4.85
N GLY A 350 6.41 19.35 3.77
CA GLY A 350 7.32 18.24 3.49
C GLY A 350 7.06 16.97 4.30
N ALA A 351 5.97 16.92 5.08
CA ALA A 351 5.56 15.74 5.84
C ALA A 351 4.25 15.16 5.31
N ARG A 352 4.15 13.83 5.28
CA ARG A 352 2.91 13.15 4.91
C ARG A 352 1.87 13.31 6.01
N VAL A 353 0.66 13.75 5.65
CA VAL A 353 -0.51 13.79 6.52
C VAL A 353 -1.12 12.38 6.56
N LEU A 354 -0.61 11.54 7.47
CA LEU A 354 -0.92 10.10 7.51
C LEU A 354 -2.41 9.80 7.63
N ASP A 355 -3.12 10.53 8.47
CA ASP A 355 -4.57 10.35 8.64
C ASP A 355 -5.33 10.73 7.35
N ALA A 356 -4.88 11.77 6.62
CA ALA A 356 -5.50 12.15 5.35
C ALA A 356 -5.31 11.08 4.28
N TYR A 357 -4.09 10.57 4.16
CA TYR A 357 -3.78 9.47 3.25
C TYR A 357 -4.64 8.23 3.53
N SER A 358 -4.62 7.74 4.77
CA SER A 358 -5.35 6.54 5.16
C SER A 358 -6.87 6.73 5.03
N GLY A 359 -7.39 7.87 5.46
CA GLY A 359 -8.82 8.18 5.38
C GLY A 359 -9.32 8.29 3.94
N PHE A 360 -8.56 8.95 3.06
CA PHE A 360 -8.91 9.05 1.64
C PHE A 360 -8.95 7.66 0.98
N PHE A 361 -7.89 6.87 1.14
CA PHE A 361 -7.84 5.56 0.49
C PHE A 361 -8.82 4.57 1.10
N PHE A 362 -9.13 4.66 2.37
CA PHE A 362 -10.24 3.89 2.94
C PHE A 362 -11.57 4.25 2.27
N TYR A 363 -11.92 5.54 2.14
CA TYR A 363 -13.14 6.01 1.51
C TYR A 363 -13.17 5.66 0.01
N ALA A 364 -12.08 5.97 -0.69
CA ALA A 364 -11.98 5.77 -2.13
C ALA A 364 -12.02 4.28 -2.52
N THR A 365 -11.56 3.39 -1.64
CA THR A 365 -11.39 1.97 -1.91
C THR A 365 -12.35 1.06 -1.16
N GLY A 366 -13.00 1.59 -0.13
CA GLY A 366 -13.91 0.84 0.72
C GLY A 366 -15.34 0.81 0.19
N VAL A 367 -16.09 -0.18 0.64
CA VAL A 367 -17.56 -0.16 0.55
C VAL A 367 -18.09 0.68 1.69
N THR A 368 -18.62 1.83 1.36
CA THR A 368 -19.51 2.52 2.31
C THR A 368 -20.87 1.86 2.21
N PRO A 369 -21.45 1.40 3.31
CA PRO A 369 -22.80 0.84 3.29
C PRO A 369 -23.84 1.87 2.87
#